data_5b67e669471b425732bf689d7488f448
#
_entry.id   5b67e669471b425732bf689d7488f448
#
_cell.length_a   1.000
_cell.length_b   1.000
_cell.length_c   1.000
_cell.angle_alpha   90.00
_cell.angle_beta   90.00
_cell.angle_gamma   90.00
#
_symmetry.space_group_name_H-M   'P 1'
#
loop_
_entity.id
_entity.type
_entity.pdbx_description
1 polymer ?
#
loop_
_entity_poly.entity_id
_entity_poly.type
_entity_poly.pdbx_seq_one_letter_code
_entity_poly.pdbx_strand_id
1 'polypeptide(L)'
;MKDDIVTPDMSTEKRVLWPTEPWEKHHGEVTEGPYMVYHNGLYYLTYSGSGYTAQEYAIGYAISDSPLGEFKKYPGNPVLKAGNGLYGTGHHSFAPSPDGKEWFIVYHVHRDAEHVQLRRICIDRARFVPCEGEPDRLEVLGPTSTPQPYPSGAC
;
A
#
# COMPACT_ATOMS: atom_id res chain seq x y z
N MET A 1 19.13 8.79 10.59
CA MET A 1 20.08 7.88 11.30
C MET A 1 21.32 8.67 11.65
N LYS A 2 21.95 8.39 12.77
CA LYS A 2 23.28 8.93 13.12
C LYS A 2 24.37 8.23 12.29
N ASP A 3 25.62 8.67 12.42
CA ASP A 3 26.75 8.13 11.64
C ASP A 3 27.01 6.63 11.90
N ASP A 4 26.53 6.10 13.03
CA ASP A 4 26.60 4.67 13.37
C ASP A 4 25.64 3.79 12.55
N ILE A 5 24.77 4.40 11.73
CA ILE A 5 23.72 3.77 10.90
C ILE A 5 22.74 2.86 11.67
N VAL A 6 22.78 2.86 12.98
CA VAL A 6 21.92 2.05 13.87
C VAL A 6 21.02 2.94 14.72
N THR A 7 21.54 4.04 15.25
CA THR A 7 20.79 4.95 16.12
C THR A 7 19.93 5.91 15.30
N PRO A 8 18.60 5.98 15.54
CA PRO A 8 17.76 7.01 14.93
C PRO A 8 18.23 8.42 15.35
N ASP A 9 18.34 9.32 14.40
CA ASP A 9 18.52 10.73 14.72
C ASP A 9 17.13 11.38 14.91
N MET A 10 16.71 11.49 16.15
CA MET A 10 15.39 12.01 16.53
C MET A 10 15.20 13.49 16.15
N SER A 11 16.30 14.23 15.88
CA SER A 11 16.20 15.61 15.39
C SER A 11 15.66 15.70 13.97
N THR A 12 15.69 14.59 13.23
CA THR A 12 15.17 14.48 11.86
C THR A 12 13.78 13.83 11.80
N GLU A 13 13.19 13.50 12.96
CA GLU A 13 11.84 12.94 13.00
C GLU A 13 10.82 13.90 12.38
N LYS A 14 10.02 13.38 11.45
CA LYS A 14 8.94 14.12 10.82
C LYS A 14 7.72 13.23 10.63
N ARG A 15 6.59 13.70 11.12
CA ARG A 15 5.30 13.06 10.82
C ARG A 15 4.89 13.44 9.40
N VAL A 16 4.77 12.46 8.51
CA VAL A 16 4.44 12.67 7.09
C VAL A 16 2.98 12.35 6.76
N LEU A 17 2.34 11.45 7.53
CA LEU A 17 0.92 11.09 7.41
C LEU A 17 0.27 10.85 8.77
N TRP A 18 -1.05 11.06 8.83
CA TRP A 18 -1.91 10.68 9.93
C TRP A 18 -3.33 10.39 9.41
N PRO A 19 -4.18 9.65 10.16
CA PRO A 19 -5.51 9.29 9.69
C PRO A 19 -6.44 10.52 9.67
N THR A 20 -6.80 10.95 8.47
CA THR A 20 -7.75 12.07 8.24
C THR A 20 -9.01 11.60 7.55
N GLU A 21 -8.90 10.55 6.71
CA GLU A 21 -9.98 10.07 5.89
C GLU A 21 -10.90 9.10 6.66
N PRO A 22 -12.19 9.04 6.36
CA PRO A 22 -13.13 8.13 7.04
C PRO A 22 -12.70 6.65 6.97
N TRP A 23 -12.19 6.20 5.82
CA TRP A 23 -11.77 4.81 5.62
C TRP A 23 -10.54 4.40 6.45
N GLU A 24 -9.85 5.34 7.06
CA GLU A 24 -8.67 5.10 7.91
C GLU A 24 -9.02 4.91 9.38
N LYS A 25 -10.31 4.91 9.74
CA LYS A 25 -10.78 5.06 11.14
C LYS A 25 -11.66 3.90 11.64
N HIS A 26 -11.78 2.82 10.88
CA HIS A 26 -12.50 1.63 11.35
C HIS A 26 -11.63 0.83 12.33
N HIS A 27 -12.17 0.47 13.48
CA HIS A 27 -11.48 -0.22 14.59
C HIS A 27 -10.15 0.44 15.02
N GLY A 28 -10.07 1.77 14.90
CA GLY A 28 -8.93 2.59 15.28
C GLY A 28 -8.54 3.59 14.18
N GLU A 29 -8.03 4.74 14.60
CA GLU A 29 -7.49 5.77 13.70
C GLU A 29 -6.03 5.44 13.39
N VAL A 30 -5.80 4.71 12.29
CA VAL A 30 -4.48 4.14 11.97
C VAL A 30 -4.07 4.50 10.54
N THR A 31 -2.79 4.88 10.39
CA THR A 31 -2.02 4.81 9.15
C THR A 31 -0.71 4.08 9.47
N GLU A 32 -0.47 2.92 8.85
CA GLU A 32 0.66 2.04 9.16
C GLU A 32 1.18 1.29 7.94
N GLY A 33 2.20 0.45 8.12
CA GLY A 33 2.77 -0.38 7.07
C GLY A 33 3.21 0.40 5.84
N PRO A 34 3.99 1.51 6.00
CA PRO A 34 4.34 2.37 4.87
C PRO A 34 5.34 1.68 3.93
N TYR A 35 5.14 1.91 2.64
CA TYR A 35 6.11 1.54 1.61
C TYR A 35 6.29 2.72 0.65
N MET A 36 7.54 3.12 0.41
CA MET A 36 7.85 4.28 -0.45
C MET A 36 8.25 3.80 -1.84
N VAL A 37 7.60 4.34 -2.86
CA VAL A 37 7.95 4.14 -4.27
C VAL A 37 8.35 5.48 -4.88
N TYR A 38 9.45 5.50 -5.61
CA TYR A 38 9.83 6.67 -6.41
C TYR A 38 9.47 6.41 -7.87
N HIS A 39 8.64 7.28 -8.45
CA HIS A 39 8.16 7.14 -9.82
C HIS A 39 8.02 8.52 -10.48
N ASN A 40 8.61 8.69 -11.66
CA ASN A 40 8.52 9.90 -12.48
C ASN A 40 8.77 11.22 -11.70
N GLY A 41 9.82 11.24 -10.84
CA GLY A 41 10.19 12.43 -10.09
C GLY A 41 9.40 12.65 -8.79
N LEU A 42 8.46 11.77 -8.47
CA LEU A 42 7.58 11.88 -7.29
C LEU A 42 7.72 10.67 -6.36
N TYR A 43 7.46 10.91 -5.08
CA TYR A 43 7.45 9.90 -4.04
C TYR A 43 6.01 9.50 -3.74
N TYR A 44 5.69 8.23 -3.91
CA TYR A 44 4.41 7.62 -3.57
C TYR A 44 4.58 6.86 -2.26
N LEU A 45 4.06 7.41 -1.18
CA LEU A 45 4.02 6.74 0.12
C LEU A 45 2.72 5.94 0.19
N THR A 46 2.82 4.64 -0.05
CA THR A 46 1.70 3.73 0.14
C THR A 46 1.60 3.32 1.61
N TYR A 47 0.40 3.12 2.12
CA TYR A 47 0.15 2.82 3.53
C TYR A 47 -1.16 2.06 3.71
N SER A 48 -1.31 1.42 4.86
CA SER A 48 -2.56 0.80 5.27
C SER A 48 -3.31 1.70 6.23
N GLY A 49 -4.62 1.80 6.05
CA GLY A 49 -5.51 2.57 6.89
C GLY A 49 -6.52 1.71 7.62
N SER A 50 -6.99 2.17 8.77
CA SER A 50 -7.83 1.47 9.74
C SER A 50 -7.07 0.52 10.67
N GLY A 51 -7.72 -0.01 11.69
CA GLY A 51 -7.19 -1.11 12.49
C GLY A 51 -7.19 -2.42 11.70
N TYR A 52 -6.11 -3.20 11.78
CA TYR A 52 -5.96 -4.45 11.02
C TYR A 52 -7.03 -5.52 11.31
N THR A 53 -7.80 -5.34 12.38
CA THR A 53 -8.91 -6.23 12.73
C THR A 53 -10.22 -5.86 12.04
N ALA A 54 -10.28 -4.70 11.39
CA ALA A 54 -11.44 -4.29 10.61
C ALA A 54 -11.47 -5.00 9.26
N GLN A 55 -12.65 -5.40 8.82
CA GLN A 55 -12.82 -5.92 7.45
C GLN A 55 -12.50 -4.86 6.39
N GLU A 56 -12.67 -3.60 6.75
CA GLU A 56 -12.39 -2.39 5.95
C GLU A 56 -10.91 -1.99 5.93
N TYR A 57 -10.02 -2.71 6.63
CA TYR A 57 -8.59 -2.49 6.54
C TYR A 57 -8.16 -2.50 5.08
N ALA A 58 -7.50 -1.43 4.64
CA ALA A 58 -7.33 -1.16 3.21
C ALA A 58 -6.00 -0.45 2.94
N ILE A 59 -5.61 -0.36 1.67
CA ILE A 59 -4.37 0.29 1.23
C ILE A 59 -4.70 1.53 0.41
N GLY A 60 -4.04 2.63 0.74
CA GLY A 60 -4.03 3.88 -0.01
C GLY A 60 -2.63 4.41 -0.23
N TYR A 61 -2.52 5.56 -0.86
CA TYR A 61 -1.24 6.25 -1.02
C TYR A 61 -1.39 7.76 -0.94
N ALA A 62 -0.25 8.41 -0.72
CA ALA A 62 -0.09 9.86 -0.80
C ALA A 62 1.17 10.19 -1.61
N ILE A 63 1.22 11.36 -2.21
CA ILE A 63 2.27 11.80 -3.13
C ILE A 63 2.96 13.04 -2.58
N SER A 64 4.29 13.11 -2.77
CA SER A 64 5.11 14.28 -2.49
C SER A 64 6.25 14.41 -3.52
N ASP A 65 6.78 15.60 -3.70
CA ASP A 65 8.00 15.86 -4.47
C ASP A 65 9.29 15.56 -3.68
N SER A 66 9.17 15.28 -2.39
CA SER A 66 10.29 15.00 -1.50
C SER A 66 9.94 13.85 -0.54
N PRO A 67 10.91 12.96 -0.19
CA PRO A 67 10.66 11.83 0.71
C PRO A 67 10.30 12.28 2.13
N LEU A 68 10.63 13.50 2.51
CA LEU A 68 10.24 14.12 3.78
C LEU A 68 9.40 15.39 3.56
N GLY A 69 8.78 15.52 2.38
CA GLY A 69 7.93 16.63 2.01
C GLY A 69 6.54 16.58 2.64
N GLU A 70 5.66 17.40 2.13
CA GLU A 70 4.23 17.34 2.44
C GLU A 70 3.56 16.30 1.51
N PHE A 71 3.03 15.25 2.10
CA PHE A 71 2.32 14.21 1.36
C PHE A 71 0.84 14.55 1.21
N LYS A 72 0.38 14.60 -0.03
CA LYS A 72 -1.04 14.77 -0.39
C LYS A 72 -1.65 13.42 -0.70
N LYS A 73 -2.69 13.05 0.04
CA LYS A 73 -3.40 11.78 -0.18
C LYS A 73 -4.10 11.78 -1.52
N TYR A 74 -4.05 10.64 -2.19
CA TYR A 74 -4.77 10.46 -3.45
C TYR A 74 -6.29 10.50 -3.19
N PRO A 75 -7.05 11.34 -3.93
CA PRO A 75 -8.50 11.49 -3.69
C PRO A 75 -9.31 10.20 -3.94
N GLY A 76 -8.78 9.28 -4.73
CA GLY A 76 -9.42 7.99 -5.02
C GLY A 76 -9.07 6.85 -4.03
N ASN A 77 -8.43 7.16 -2.91
CA ASN A 77 -8.17 6.16 -1.87
C ASN A 77 -9.45 5.58 -1.25
N PRO A 78 -9.43 4.32 -0.79
CA PRO A 78 -8.34 3.34 -0.89
C PRO A 78 -8.23 2.70 -2.28
N VAL A 79 -7.01 2.35 -2.70
CA VAL A 79 -6.73 1.71 -4.00
C VAL A 79 -6.81 0.18 -3.95
N LEU A 80 -6.73 -0.41 -2.77
CA LEU A 80 -7.01 -1.82 -2.52
C LEU A 80 -7.81 -1.94 -1.23
N LYS A 81 -8.98 -2.57 -1.31
CA LYS A 81 -9.91 -2.76 -0.19
C LYS A 81 -10.61 -4.12 -0.29
N ALA A 82 -11.36 -4.49 0.74
CA ALA A 82 -12.16 -5.71 0.72
C ALA A 82 -12.98 -5.86 -0.56
N GLY A 83 -12.99 -7.07 -1.10
CA GLY A 83 -13.70 -7.42 -2.34
C GLY A 83 -13.50 -8.87 -2.71
N ASN A 84 -14.34 -9.40 -3.61
CA ASN A 84 -14.26 -10.79 -4.11
C ASN A 84 -14.17 -11.87 -3.01
N GLY A 85 -14.83 -11.62 -1.86
CA GLY A 85 -14.81 -12.52 -0.70
C GLY A 85 -13.52 -12.45 0.13
N LEU A 86 -12.66 -11.45 -0.09
CA LEU A 86 -11.45 -11.17 0.67
C LEU A 86 -11.67 -9.92 1.53
N TYR A 87 -11.24 -9.96 2.78
CA TYR A 87 -11.47 -8.92 3.80
C TYR A 87 -10.15 -8.54 4.46
N GLY A 88 -10.08 -7.32 5.02
CA GLY A 88 -8.94 -6.85 5.78
C GLY A 88 -7.65 -6.85 4.95
N THR A 89 -7.71 -6.30 3.74
CA THR A 89 -6.58 -6.20 2.81
C THR A 89 -5.59 -5.14 3.26
N GLY A 90 -4.34 -5.51 3.56
CA GLY A 90 -3.38 -4.50 4.02
C GLY A 90 -1.98 -5.02 4.31
N HIS A 91 -1.16 -4.12 4.86
CA HIS A 91 0.21 -4.35 5.31
C HIS A 91 1.09 -4.96 4.22
N HIS A 92 1.30 -4.19 3.18
CA HIS A 92 1.81 -4.62 1.88
C HIS A 92 3.29 -4.30 1.67
N SER A 93 3.82 -4.89 0.62
CA SER A 93 5.07 -4.53 -0.04
C SER A 93 4.92 -4.68 -1.55
N PHE A 94 5.92 -4.28 -2.32
CA PHE A 94 5.92 -4.46 -3.76
C PHE A 94 7.13 -5.29 -4.20
N ALA A 95 6.95 -6.04 -5.28
CA ALA A 95 8.00 -6.83 -5.91
C ALA A 95 7.85 -6.82 -7.44
N PRO A 96 8.94 -6.77 -8.21
CA PRO A 96 8.90 -6.99 -9.65
C PRO A 96 8.73 -8.47 -9.99
N SER A 97 8.27 -8.76 -11.21
CA SER A 97 8.40 -10.08 -11.80
C SER A 97 9.87 -10.46 -12.01
N PRO A 98 10.20 -11.77 -12.20
CA PRO A 98 11.58 -12.21 -12.45
C PRO A 98 12.30 -11.49 -13.60
N ASP A 99 11.57 -11.10 -14.64
CA ASP A 99 12.11 -10.35 -15.78
C ASP A 99 11.94 -8.84 -15.68
N GLY A 100 11.37 -8.35 -14.57
CA GLY A 100 11.17 -6.93 -14.28
C GLY A 100 10.08 -6.22 -15.09
N LYS A 101 9.29 -6.94 -15.90
CA LYS A 101 8.29 -6.33 -16.78
C LYS A 101 6.95 -6.10 -16.11
N GLU A 102 6.64 -6.86 -15.07
CA GLU A 102 5.43 -6.70 -14.27
C GLU A 102 5.79 -6.28 -12.85
N TRP A 103 4.84 -5.67 -12.18
CA TRP A 103 4.97 -5.22 -10.81
C TRP A 103 3.79 -5.73 -9.98
N PHE A 104 4.10 -6.22 -8.79
CA PHE A 104 3.14 -6.87 -7.92
C PHE A 104 3.10 -6.19 -6.57
N ILE A 105 1.89 -6.13 -6.00
CA ILE A 105 1.66 -5.85 -4.59
C ILE A 105 1.47 -7.19 -3.86
N VAL A 106 2.21 -7.37 -2.77
CA VAL A 106 2.09 -8.51 -1.85
C VAL A 106 1.49 -7.98 -0.56
N TYR A 107 0.39 -8.55 -0.11
CA TYR A 107 -0.36 -8.04 1.04
C TYR A 107 -1.00 -9.21 1.80
N HIS A 108 -1.60 -8.93 2.96
CA HIS A 108 -2.38 -9.95 3.63
C HIS A 108 -3.89 -9.66 3.55
N VAL A 109 -4.66 -10.73 3.78
CA VAL A 109 -6.10 -10.67 4.02
C VAL A 109 -6.44 -11.45 5.29
N HIS A 110 -7.61 -11.20 5.86
CA HIS A 110 -8.16 -12.01 6.94
C HIS A 110 -8.34 -13.46 6.49
N ARG A 111 -8.40 -14.40 7.45
CA ARG A 111 -8.70 -15.80 7.18
C ARG A 111 -10.03 -15.94 6.42
N ASP A 112 -11.06 -15.28 6.91
CA ASP A 112 -12.41 -15.20 6.34
C ASP A 112 -13.15 -13.97 6.87
N ALA A 113 -14.45 -13.85 6.62
CA ALA A 113 -15.27 -12.73 7.08
C ALA A 113 -15.41 -12.63 8.62
N GLU A 114 -15.25 -13.74 9.33
CA GLU A 114 -15.48 -13.82 10.78
C GLU A 114 -14.16 -13.86 11.57
N HIS A 115 -13.07 -14.32 10.94
CA HIS A 115 -11.80 -14.57 11.62
C HIS A 115 -10.65 -13.80 10.99
N VAL A 116 -10.06 -12.91 11.77
CA VAL A 116 -8.85 -12.17 11.39
C VAL A 116 -7.63 -13.13 11.28
N GLN A 117 -7.46 -13.99 12.27
CA GLN A 117 -6.37 -14.98 12.35
C GLN A 117 -6.81 -16.29 11.71
N LEU A 118 -6.00 -17.06 11.06
CA LEU A 118 -4.65 -16.86 10.57
C LEU A 118 -4.71 -16.12 9.22
N ARG A 119 -4.11 -14.94 9.15
CA ARG A 119 -4.10 -14.16 7.90
C ARG A 119 -3.42 -14.91 6.76
N ARG A 120 -3.90 -14.68 5.55
CA ARG A 120 -3.37 -15.30 4.32
C ARG A 120 -2.62 -14.25 3.50
N ILE A 121 -1.57 -14.68 2.80
CA ILE A 121 -0.85 -13.84 1.85
C ILE A 121 -1.58 -13.85 0.52
N CYS A 122 -1.74 -12.68 -0.07
CA CYS A 122 -2.25 -12.46 -1.42
C CYS A 122 -1.23 -11.68 -2.25
N ILE A 123 -1.29 -11.86 -3.56
CA ILE A 123 -0.47 -11.14 -4.53
C ILE A 123 -1.33 -10.73 -5.71
N ASP A 124 -1.25 -9.47 -6.10
CA ASP A 124 -1.93 -8.94 -7.27
C ASP A 124 -1.00 -8.05 -8.08
N ARG A 125 -1.35 -7.79 -9.35
CA ARG A 125 -0.61 -6.87 -10.20
C ARG A 125 -0.89 -5.44 -9.81
N ALA A 126 0.14 -4.61 -9.88
CA ALA A 126 0.04 -3.16 -9.73
C ALA A 126 0.70 -2.47 -10.91
N ARG A 127 0.29 -1.26 -11.21
CA ARG A 127 0.88 -0.45 -12.28
C ARG A 127 0.70 1.03 -12.05
N PHE A 128 1.51 1.84 -12.70
CA PHE A 128 1.24 3.26 -12.86
C PHE A 128 0.47 3.49 -14.17
N VAL A 129 -0.58 4.27 -14.09
CA VAL A 129 -1.40 4.68 -15.23
C VAL A 129 -1.16 6.16 -15.48
N PRO A 130 -0.62 6.53 -16.64
CA PRO A 130 -0.39 7.94 -16.97
C PRO A 130 -1.68 8.76 -16.92
N CYS A 131 -1.60 9.95 -16.34
CA CYS A 131 -2.69 10.91 -16.27
C CYS A 131 -2.21 12.24 -16.87
N GLU A 132 -2.94 12.79 -17.82
CA GLU A 132 -2.56 14.06 -18.47
C GLU A 132 -2.68 15.23 -17.49
N GLY A 133 -1.56 15.94 -17.27
CA GLY A 133 -1.51 17.11 -16.37
C GLY A 133 -1.51 16.82 -14.87
N GLU A 134 -1.53 15.55 -14.46
CA GLU A 134 -1.57 15.10 -13.09
C GLU A 134 -0.50 14.02 -12.84
N PRO A 135 -0.12 13.75 -11.58
CA PRO A 135 0.73 12.60 -11.27
C PRO A 135 0.11 11.28 -11.76
N ASP A 136 0.96 10.37 -12.23
CA ASP A 136 0.52 9.03 -12.62
C ASP A 136 -0.24 8.35 -11.48
N ARG A 137 -1.34 7.66 -11.80
CA ARG A 137 -2.15 6.97 -10.82
C ARG A 137 -1.59 5.58 -10.54
N LEU A 138 -1.32 5.28 -9.27
CA LEU A 138 -1.06 3.91 -8.84
C LEU A 138 -2.37 3.12 -8.83
N GLU A 139 -2.43 2.07 -9.62
CA GLU A 139 -3.57 1.16 -9.75
C GLU A 139 -3.18 -0.24 -9.29
N VAL A 140 -4.04 -0.86 -8.48
CA VAL A 140 -3.94 -2.27 -8.08
C VAL A 140 -5.06 -3.05 -8.76
N LEU A 141 -4.69 -4.13 -9.45
CA LEU A 141 -5.62 -5.00 -10.18
C LEU A 141 -6.15 -6.13 -9.27
N GLY A 142 -6.73 -5.77 -8.14
CA GLY A 142 -7.17 -6.68 -7.08
C GLY A 142 -8.26 -6.10 -6.17
N PRO A 143 -8.59 -6.81 -5.08
CA PRO A 143 -8.06 -8.11 -4.70
C PRO A 143 -8.61 -9.24 -5.58
N THR A 144 -7.76 -10.18 -6.00
CA THR A 144 -8.18 -11.35 -6.78
C THR A 144 -8.30 -12.59 -5.89
N SER A 145 -9.37 -13.38 -6.10
CA SER A 145 -9.62 -14.66 -5.41
C SER A 145 -9.55 -15.87 -6.33
N THR A 146 -9.21 -15.67 -7.59
CA THR A 146 -9.08 -16.72 -8.61
C THR A 146 -7.62 -16.89 -9.02
N PRO A 147 -7.23 -18.09 -9.53
CA PRO A 147 -5.91 -18.30 -10.09
C PRO A 147 -5.56 -17.24 -11.14
N GLN A 148 -4.36 -16.68 -11.03
CA GLN A 148 -3.84 -15.67 -11.94
C GLN A 148 -2.72 -16.28 -12.80
N PRO A 149 -2.45 -15.73 -14.01
CA PRO A 149 -1.28 -16.12 -14.79
C PRO A 149 0.01 -15.97 -13.96
N TYR A 150 0.97 -16.86 -14.20
CA TYR A 150 2.29 -16.72 -13.57
C TYR A 150 2.91 -15.36 -13.91
N PRO A 151 3.75 -14.82 -13.00
CA PRO A 151 4.54 -13.62 -13.29
C PRO A 151 5.39 -13.82 -14.55
N SER A 152 5.58 -12.77 -15.33
CA SER A 152 6.46 -12.81 -16.50
C SER A 152 7.89 -13.20 -16.10
N GLY A 153 8.54 -14.02 -16.92
CA GLY A 153 9.87 -14.56 -16.62
C GLY A 153 9.90 -15.67 -15.56
N ALA A 154 8.75 -16.15 -15.05
CA ALA A 154 8.69 -17.35 -14.25
C ALA A 154 8.92 -18.61 -15.13
N CYS A 155 9.75 -19.54 -14.65
CA CYS A 155 10.05 -20.82 -15.32
C CYS A 155 8.97 -21.86 -15.00
#